data_ab6aa73b9a098966ef000e0ec0d2d895
#
_entry.id   ab6aa73b9a098966ef000e0ec0d2d895
#
_cell.length_a   1.000
_cell.length_b   1.000
_cell.length_c   1.000
_cell.angle_alpha   90.00
_cell.angle_beta   90.00
_cell.angle_gamma   90.00
#
_symmetry.space_group_name_H-M   'P 1'
#
loop_
_entity.id
_entity.type
_entity.pdbx_description
1 polymer ?
#
loop_
_entity_poly.entity_id
_entity_poly.type
_entity_poly.pdbx_seq_one_letter_code
_entity_poly.pdbx_strand_id
1 'polypeptide(L)'
;DQFAALIPHHVDTHPLGCHRPRIADRIVFDKLLQVLVLGAGYARISDSTCSATTIRSRRDEWIDAGIFEEFEQLCLNAYDQIVGLDLGDVTVDGCIVKAPCGGQAAGKSPVDRGKLGTKRSLLVDSSGIPLGCVVAPANRHDSPLLRPTLEKLARFDEGLGVGLPDRITVHLDAGYDSTKTRDLLEEL
;
A
#
# COMPACT_ATOMS: atom_id res chain seq x y z
N ASP A 1 -5.35 -4.51 -18.19
CA ASP A 1 -4.76 -5.76 -18.73
C ASP A 1 -3.47 -6.17 -18.01
N GLN A 2 -2.59 -5.23 -17.64
CA GLN A 2 -1.34 -5.51 -16.90
C GLN A 2 -1.59 -6.19 -15.56
N PHE A 3 -2.54 -5.67 -14.75
CA PHE A 3 -2.92 -6.31 -13.49
C PHE A 3 -3.41 -7.74 -13.67
N ALA A 4 -4.19 -8.00 -14.73
CA ALA A 4 -4.70 -9.35 -15.04
C ALA A 4 -3.56 -10.34 -15.40
N ALA A 5 -2.47 -9.85 -15.97
CA ALA A 5 -1.31 -10.69 -16.32
C ALA A 5 -0.51 -11.16 -15.09
N LEU A 6 -0.65 -10.48 -13.95
CA LEU A 6 -0.01 -10.87 -12.68
C LEU A 6 -0.81 -11.94 -11.93
N ILE A 7 -2.11 -12.11 -12.25
CA ILE A 7 -2.96 -13.05 -11.53
C ILE A 7 -2.64 -14.48 -11.95
N PRO A 8 -2.27 -15.37 -11.01
CA PRO A 8 -2.01 -16.77 -11.33
C PRO A 8 -3.27 -17.45 -11.86
N HIS A 9 -3.08 -18.36 -12.82
CA HIS A 9 -4.19 -19.12 -13.39
C HIS A 9 -4.89 -19.94 -12.31
N HIS A 10 -6.18 -19.69 -12.14
CA HIS A 10 -6.99 -20.47 -11.19
C HIS A 10 -7.36 -21.82 -11.81
N VAL A 11 -6.90 -22.89 -11.17
CA VAL A 11 -7.30 -24.26 -11.52
C VAL A 11 -8.52 -24.64 -10.68
N ASP A 12 -9.61 -24.96 -11.35
CA ASP A 12 -10.79 -25.49 -10.69
C ASP A 12 -10.54 -26.92 -10.21
N THR A 13 -10.54 -27.13 -8.92
CA THR A 13 -10.30 -28.43 -8.27
C THR A 13 -11.59 -29.13 -7.83
N HIS A 14 -12.78 -28.57 -8.14
CA HIS A 14 -14.03 -29.15 -7.71
C HIS A 14 -14.31 -30.48 -8.42
N PRO A 15 -14.49 -31.62 -7.70
CA PRO A 15 -14.57 -32.95 -8.29
C PRO A 15 -15.70 -33.13 -9.30
N LEU A 16 -16.79 -32.40 -9.13
CA LEU A 16 -18.00 -32.55 -9.96
C LEU A 16 -18.18 -31.42 -10.98
N GLY A 17 -17.36 -30.35 -10.94
CA GLY A 17 -17.48 -29.21 -11.83
C GLY A 17 -18.85 -28.51 -11.86
N CYS A 18 -19.70 -28.76 -10.83
CA CYS A 18 -21.11 -28.32 -10.81
C CYS A 18 -21.35 -27.04 -10.02
N HIS A 19 -20.32 -26.28 -9.66
CA HIS A 19 -20.45 -25.02 -8.95
C HIS A 19 -20.58 -23.83 -9.90
N ARG A 20 -20.98 -22.68 -9.37
CA ARG A 20 -21.06 -21.44 -10.15
C ARG A 20 -19.69 -21.04 -10.69
N PRO A 21 -19.59 -20.62 -11.95
CA PRO A 21 -18.33 -20.12 -12.50
C PRO A 21 -17.75 -19.00 -11.63
N ARG A 22 -16.42 -18.98 -11.55
CA ARG A 22 -15.68 -17.92 -10.85
C ARG A 22 -16.00 -16.57 -11.49
N ILE A 23 -16.32 -15.56 -10.68
CA ILE A 23 -16.52 -14.18 -11.14
C ILE A 23 -15.22 -13.69 -11.80
N ALA A 24 -15.35 -13.07 -12.96
CA ALA A 24 -14.22 -12.55 -13.72
C ALA A 24 -13.39 -11.56 -12.89
N ASP A 25 -12.06 -11.68 -12.95
CA ASP A 25 -11.13 -10.86 -12.17
C ASP A 25 -11.31 -9.37 -12.44
N ARG A 26 -11.62 -8.98 -13.67
CA ARG A 26 -11.93 -7.60 -14.05
C ARG A 26 -13.09 -7.01 -13.23
N ILE A 27 -14.17 -7.77 -13.05
CA ILE A 27 -15.33 -7.31 -12.26
C ILE A 27 -14.91 -7.06 -10.81
N VAL A 28 -14.14 -7.98 -10.22
CA VAL A 28 -13.66 -7.85 -8.84
C VAL A 28 -12.70 -6.68 -8.69
N PHE A 29 -11.77 -6.51 -9.64
CA PHE A 29 -10.83 -5.39 -9.66
C PHE A 29 -11.55 -4.04 -9.75
N ASP A 30 -12.53 -3.91 -10.62
CA ASP A 30 -13.35 -2.70 -10.74
C ASP A 30 -14.11 -2.39 -9.45
N LYS A 31 -14.59 -3.43 -8.72
CA LYS A 31 -15.21 -3.26 -7.39
C LYS A 31 -14.20 -2.80 -6.35
N LEU A 32 -12.97 -3.30 -6.34
CA LEU A 32 -11.92 -2.85 -5.44
C LEU A 32 -11.53 -1.39 -5.73
N LEU A 33 -11.42 -0.99 -6.99
CA LEU A 33 -11.21 0.41 -7.36
C LEU A 33 -12.34 1.31 -6.85
N GLN A 34 -13.61 0.89 -6.97
CA GLN A 34 -14.75 1.63 -6.43
C GLN A 34 -14.65 1.79 -4.90
N VAL A 35 -14.22 0.76 -4.17
CA VAL A 35 -13.98 0.87 -2.71
C VAL A 35 -12.94 1.96 -2.41
N LEU A 36 -11.84 2.00 -3.15
CA LEU A 36 -10.77 2.98 -2.95
C LEU A 36 -11.19 4.40 -3.33
N VAL A 37 -11.80 4.57 -4.51
CA VAL A 37 -12.18 5.88 -5.04
C VAL A 37 -13.34 6.51 -4.27
N LEU A 38 -14.33 5.71 -3.90
CA LEU A 38 -15.54 6.20 -3.22
C LEU A 38 -15.43 6.17 -1.68
N GLY A 39 -14.38 5.56 -1.13
CA GLY A 39 -14.24 5.36 0.31
C GLY A 39 -15.38 4.54 0.92
N ALA A 40 -16.03 3.69 0.13
CA ALA A 40 -17.22 2.96 0.54
C ALA A 40 -16.88 1.52 0.98
N GLY A 41 -17.64 0.99 1.94
CA GLY A 41 -17.46 -0.40 2.37
C GLY A 41 -17.96 -1.40 1.32
N TYR A 42 -17.42 -2.62 1.33
CA TYR A 42 -17.73 -3.69 0.37
C TYR A 42 -19.22 -3.97 0.21
N ALA A 43 -19.99 -3.91 1.30
CA ALA A 43 -21.44 -4.12 1.26
C ALA A 43 -22.19 -3.05 0.43
N ARG A 44 -21.63 -1.84 0.33
CA ARG A 44 -22.22 -0.75 -0.48
C ARG A 44 -21.86 -0.85 -1.95
N ILE A 45 -20.72 -1.43 -2.25
CA ILE A 45 -20.20 -1.60 -3.62
C ILE A 45 -20.71 -2.90 -4.27
N SER A 46 -21.10 -3.88 -3.44
CA SER A 46 -21.65 -5.16 -3.94
C SER A 46 -22.98 -4.97 -4.66
N ASP A 47 -23.20 -5.78 -5.67
CA ASP A 47 -24.43 -5.84 -6.46
C ASP A 47 -24.71 -7.27 -6.97
N SER A 48 -25.62 -7.40 -7.94
CA SER A 48 -25.95 -8.69 -8.55
C SER A 48 -24.80 -9.35 -9.29
N THR A 49 -23.77 -8.61 -9.70
CA THR A 49 -22.60 -9.13 -10.43
C THR A 49 -21.51 -9.66 -9.51
N CYS A 50 -21.34 -9.05 -8.33
CA CYS A 50 -20.30 -9.45 -7.39
C CYS A 50 -20.69 -9.14 -5.93
N SER A 51 -20.72 -10.17 -5.09
CA SER A 51 -21.06 -10.04 -3.68
C SER A 51 -19.90 -9.45 -2.86
N ALA A 52 -20.20 -8.83 -1.72
CA ALA A 52 -19.21 -8.32 -0.79
C ALA A 52 -18.24 -9.41 -0.28
N THR A 53 -18.72 -10.64 -0.11
CA THR A 53 -17.90 -11.79 0.28
C THR A 53 -16.92 -12.15 -0.83
N THR A 54 -17.38 -12.20 -2.08
CA THR A 54 -16.51 -12.47 -3.24
C THR A 54 -15.41 -11.43 -3.38
N ILE A 55 -15.74 -10.13 -3.22
CA ILE A 55 -14.76 -9.05 -3.29
C ILE A 55 -13.66 -9.24 -2.23
N ARG A 56 -14.06 -9.54 -0.96
CA ARG A 56 -13.09 -9.76 0.12
C ARG A 56 -12.21 -10.98 -0.12
N SER A 57 -12.83 -12.12 -0.42
CA SER A 57 -12.08 -13.37 -0.62
C SER A 57 -11.06 -13.24 -1.76
N ARG A 58 -11.46 -12.56 -2.85
CA ARG A 58 -10.56 -12.35 -3.98
C ARG A 58 -9.44 -11.36 -3.65
N ARG A 59 -9.74 -10.27 -2.91
CA ARG A 59 -8.72 -9.37 -2.41
C ARG A 59 -7.70 -10.10 -1.55
N ASP A 60 -8.18 -10.94 -0.61
CA ASP A 60 -7.29 -11.67 0.29
C ASP A 60 -6.43 -12.68 -0.49
N GLU A 61 -7.00 -13.40 -1.45
CA GLU A 61 -6.27 -14.26 -2.38
C GLU A 61 -5.16 -13.51 -3.15
N TRP A 62 -5.44 -12.30 -3.63
CA TRP A 62 -4.46 -11.49 -4.36
C TRP A 62 -3.39 -10.88 -3.43
N ILE A 63 -3.74 -10.59 -2.17
CA ILE A 63 -2.76 -10.19 -1.14
C ILE A 63 -1.82 -11.37 -0.86
N ASP A 64 -2.36 -12.55 -0.59
CA ASP A 64 -1.57 -13.75 -0.27
C ASP A 64 -0.65 -14.16 -1.43
N ALA A 65 -1.06 -13.86 -2.66
CA ALA A 65 -0.26 -14.10 -3.86
C ALA A 65 0.75 -12.98 -4.20
N GLY A 66 0.80 -11.87 -3.42
CA GLY A 66 1.72 -10.76 -3.65
C GLY A 66 1.42 -9.88 -4.87
N ILE A 67 0.21 -10.00 -5.46
CA ILE A 67 -0.16 -9.32 -6.72
C ILE A 67 -0.11 -7.79 -6.59
N PHE A 68 -0.48 -7.24 -5.45
CA PHE A 68 -0.49 -5.79 -5.27
C PHE A 68 0.92 -5.20 -5.19
N GLU A 69 1.85 -5.91 -4.58
CA GLU A 69 3.26 -5.53 -4.51
C GLU A 69 3.91 -5.57 -5.89
N GLU A 70 3.66 -6.63 -6.68
CA GLU A 70 4.14 -6.73 -8.06
C GLU A 70 3.53 -5.64 -8.94
N PHE A 71 2.25 -5.34 -8.77
CA PHE A 71 1.56 -4.29 -9.52
C PHE A 71 2.10 -2.89 -9.16
N GLU A 72 2.38 -2.63 -7.88
CA GLU A 72 3.02 -1.39 -7.44
C GLU A 72 4.38 -1.21 -8.11
N GLN A 73 5.24 -2.24 -8.10
CA GLN A 73 6.55 -2.21 -8.76
C GLN A 73 6.43 -1.94 -10.26
N LEU A 74 5.49 -2.60 -10.93
CA LEU A 74 5.24 -2.39 -12.36
C LEU A 74 4.79 -0.95 -12.65
N CYS A 75 3.94 -0.36 -11.81
CA CYS A 75 3.51 1.02 -11.95
C CYS A 75 4.67 2.01 -11.72
N LEU A 76 5.51 1.78 -10.72
CA LEU A 76 6.69 2.63 -10.42
C LEU A 76 7.71 2.56 -11.56
N ASN A 77 8.00 1.37 -12.09
CA ASN A 77 8.86 1.20 -13.25
C ASN A 77 8.34 1.94 -14.48
N ALA A 78 7.04 1.79 -14.77
CA ALA A 78 6.44 2.48 -15.90
C ALA A 78 6.48 4.01 -15.73
N TYR A 79 6.27 4.50 -14.51
CA TYR A 79 6.37 5.93 -14.20
C TYR A 79 7.80 6.44 -14.39
N ASP A 80 8.79 5.71 -13.88
CA ASP A 80 10.20 6.07 -14.02
C ASP A 80 10.62 6.15 -15.48
N GLN A 81 10.22 5.19 -16.31
CA GLN A 81 10.53 5.18 -17.74
C GLN A 81 9.87 6.33 -18.52
N ILE A 82 8.71 6.80 -18.12
CA ILE A 82 7.92 7.80 -18.85
C ILE A 82 8.21 9.21 -18.36
N VAL A 83 8.35 9.40 -17.05
CA VAL A 83 8.45 10.70 -16.39
C VAL A 83 9.78 10.86 -15.66
N GLY A 84 10.29 9.82 -15.02
CA GLY A 84 11.43 9.80 -14.12
C GLY A 84 10.99 9.96 -12.65
N LEU A 85 11.50 9.10 -11.77
CA LEU A 85 11.40 9.23 -10.31
C LEU A 85 12.52 10.11 -9.81
N ASP A 86 12.21 11.09 -8.98
CA ASP A 86 13.22 11.90 -8.30
C ASP A 86 13.51 11.32 -6.91
N LEU A 87 14.45 10.37 -6.87
CA LEU A 87 14.88 9.72 -5.64
C LEU A 87 15.92 10.54 -4.85
N GLY A 88 16.40 11.65 -5.40
CA GLY A 88 17.36 12.56 -4.73
C GLY A 88 16.71 13.38 -3.60
N ASP A 89 15.42 13.64 -3.70
CA ASP A 89 14.62 14.37 -2.73
C ASP A 89 13.37 13.60 -2.37
N VAL A 90 13.32 13.09 -1.13
CA VAL A 90 12.18 12.31 -0.64
C VAL A 90 11.56 12.91 0.61
N THR A 91 10.28 12.71 0.79
CA THR A 91 9.55 13.18 1.97
C THR A 91 8.90 12.00 2.70
N VAL A 92 8.99 12.00 4.04
CA VAL A 92 8.26 11.05 4.88
C VAL A 92 7.29 11.80 5.77
N ASP A 93 6.03 11.40 5.72
CA ASP A 93 4.99 11.96 6.60
C ASP A 93 4.05 10.87 7.11
N GLY A 94 3.46 11.13 8.28
CA GLY A 94 2.53 10.25 8.96
C GLY A 94 1.09 10.75 8.88
N CYS A 95 0.16 9.93 8.38
CA CYS A 95 -1.25 10.25 8.43
C CYS A 95 -2.08 9.18 9.14
N ILE A 96 -3.16 9.60 9.81
CA ILE A 96 -4.11 8.69 10.47
C ILE A 96 -5.40 8.60 9.65
N VAL A 97 -5.78 7.39 9.29
CA VAL A 97 -7.01 7.07 8.59
C VAL A 97 -7.99 6.37 9.55
N LYS A 98 -9.25 6.74 9.52
CA LYS A 98 -10.28 6.12 10.34
C LYS A 98 -10.49 4.65 9.95
N ALA A 99 -10.58 3.79 10.95
CA ALA A 99 -10.85 2.36 10.80
C ALA A 99 -12.08 1.96 11.63
N PRO A 100 -13.30 2.41 11.27
CA PRO A 100 -14.49 2.23 12.11
C PRO A 100 -14.86 0.77 12.34
N CYS A 101 -14.48 -0.12 11.45
CA CYS A 101 -14.70 -1.57 11.57
C CYS A 101 -13.52 -2.30 12.23
N GLY A 102 -12.51 -1.57 12.73
CA GLY A 102 -11.29 -2.18 13.26
C GLY A 102 -10.38 -2.73 12.17
N GLY A 103 -9.62 -3.75 12.51
CA GLY A 103 -8.64 -4.40 11.65
C GLY A 103 -7.36 -4.74 12.42
N GLN A 104 -6.53 -5.61 11.85
CA GLN A 104 -5.30 -6.08 12.48
C GLN A 104 -4.31 -4.94 12.84
N ALA A 105 -4.24 -3.91 11.98
CA ALA A 105 -3.40 -2.73 12.18
C ALA A 105 -4.17 -1.52 12.74
N ALA A 106 -5.36 -1.73 13.36
CA ALA A 106 -6.13 -0.66 13.94
C ALA A 106 -5.78 -0.43 15.41
N GLY A 107 -5.73 0.85 15.84
CA GLY A 107 -5.53 1.24 17.23
C GLY A 107 -6.29 2.50 17.58
N LYS A 108 -6.37 2.84 18.87
CA LYS A 108 -7.08 4.04 19.34
C LYS A 108 -6.34 5.29 18.87
N SER A 109 -7.01 6.14 18.10
CA SER A 109 -6.46 7.40 17.62
C SER A 109 -6.32 8.41 18.75
N PRO A 110 -5.15 9.02 18.96
CA PRO A 110 -4.95 10.06 19.95
C PRO A 110 -5.64 11.38 19.55
N VAL A 111 -5.91 11.58 18.26
CA VAL A 111 -6.48 12.82 17.71
C VAL A 111 -7.97 12.75 17.39
N ASP A 112 -8.59 11.57 17.41
CA ASP A 112 -10.02 11.37 17.12
C ASP A 112 -10.76 10.72 18.29
N ARG A 113 -10.63 11.25 19.48
CA ARG A 113 -11.35 10.84 20.71
C ARG A 113 -11.27 9.33 21.01
N GLY A 114 -10.13 8.70 20.71
CA GLY A 114 -9.93 7.28 20.95
C GLY A 114 -10.65 6.35 19.97
N LYS A 115 -11.24 6.86 18.88
CA LYS A 115 -11.80 6.03 17.82
C LYS A 115 -10.70 5.21 17.14
N LEU A 116 -11.09 4.06 16.60
CA LEU A 116 -10.15 3.22 15.88
C LEU A 116 -9.67 3.86 14.58
N GLY A 117 -8.38 3.82 14.38
CA GLY A 117 -7.71 4.33 13.19
C GLY A 117 -6.45 3.53 12.88
N THR A 118 -5.94 3.71 11.69
CA THR A 118 -4.69 3.14 11.21
C THR A 118 -3.76 4.29 10.82
N LYS A 119 -2.52 4.26 11.29
CA LYS A 119 -1.48 5.19 10.88
C LYS A 119 -0.78 4.65 9.64
N ARG A 120 -0.50 5.51 8.68
CA ARG A 120 0.35 5.25 7.52
C ARG A 120 1.54 6.19 7.59
N SER A 121 2.74 5.64 7.58
CA SER A 121 3.98 6.37 7.34
C SER A 121 4.27 6.22 5.86
N LEU A 122 4.18 7.31 5.12
CA LEU A 122 4.25 7.34 3.66
C LEU A 122 5.56 8.01 3.22
N LEU A 123 6.27 7.35 2.33
CA LEU A 123 7.43 7.87 1.62
C LEU A 123 7.01 8.27 0.23
N VAL A 124 7.35 9.49 -0.19
CA VAL A 124 7.08 10.00 -1.53
C VAL A 124 8.33 10.64 -2.11
N ASP A 125 8.41 10.70 -3.46
CA ASP A 125 9.44 11.49 -4.16
C ASP A 125 9.12 13.00 -4.15
N SER A 126 9.97 13.82 -4.75
CA SER A 126 9.77 15.29 -4.85
C SER A 126 8.48 15.67 -5.57
N SER A 127 7.97 14.81 -6.45
CA SER A 127 6.73 15.00 -7.20
C SER A 127 5.49 14.51 -6.46
N GLY A 128 5.66 13.90 -5.26
CA GLY A 128 4.59 13.33 -4.45
C GLY A 128 4.17 11.92 -4.88
N ILE A 129 4.97 11.23 -5.69
CA ILE A 129 4.72 9.84 -6.09
C ILE A 129 5.01 8.91 -4.90
N PRO A 130 4.06 8.07 -4.49
CA PRO A 130 4.27 7.13 -3.40
C PRO A 130 5.36 6.11 -3.72
N LEU A 131 6.44 6.13 -2.94
CA LEU A 131 7.56 5.20 -3.06
C LEU A 131 7.47 4.04 -2.07
N GLY A 132 6.74 4.22 -0.98
CA GLY A 132 6.56 3.18 0.04
C GLY A 132 5.64 3.61 1.16
N CYS A 133 5.05 2.62 1.82
CA CYS A 133 4.15 2.85 2.94
C CYS A 133 4.36 1.79 4.03
N VAL A 134 4.40 2.26 5.29
CA VAL A 134 4.36 1.40 6.46
C VAL A 134 3.08 1.67 7.24
N VAL A 135 2.37 0.60 7.58
CA VAL A 135 1.08 0.67 8.26
C VAL A 135 1.25 0.27 9.72
N ALA A 136 0.66 1.04 10.65
CA ALA A 136 0.71 0.78 12.08
C ALA A 136 -0.60 1.19 12.77
N PRO A 137 -0.86 0.74 14.02
CA PRO A 137 -1.97 1.25 14.82
C PRO A 137 -1.87 2.77 15.03
N ALA A 138 -3.02 3.48 15.02
CA ALA A 138 -3.08 4.93 15.12
C ALA A 138 -2.38 5.53 16.36
N ASN A 139 -2.24 4.75 17.43
CA ASN A 139 -1.53 5.16 18.66
C ASN A 139 -0.01 4.94 18.60
N ARG A 140 0.53 4.46 17.49
CA ARG A 140 1.98 4.31 17.32
C ARG A 140 2.60 5.68 17.03
N HIS A 141 3.74 5.99 17.64
CA HIS A 141 4.52 7.19 17.31
C HIS A 141 5.14 7.10 15.91
N ASP A 142 5.40 8.24 15.28
CA ASP A 142 5.95 8.30 13.91
C ASP A 142 7.43 7.91 13.88
N SER A 143 8.22 8.35 14.85
CA SER A 143 9.66 8.09 14.91
C SER A 143 10.06 6.61 14.78
N PRO A 144 9.41 5.61 15.42
CA PRO A 144 9.70 4.20 15.19
C PRO A 144 9.33 3.68 13.80
N LEU A 145 8.49 4.40 13.05
CA LEU A 145 8.09 4.01 11.70
C LEU A 145 9.04 4.55 10.63
N LEU A 146 9.88 5.54 10.97
CA LEU A 146 10.78 6.20 10.02
C LEU A 146 11.75 5.19 9.38
N ARG A 147 12.49 4.42 10.17
CA ARG A 147 13.44 3.41 9.66
C ARG A 147 12.78 2.45 8.66
N PRO A 148 11.72 1.69 9.02
CA PRO A 148 11.12 0.75 8.09
C PRO A 148 10.46 1.43 6.88
N THR A 149 10.15 2.73 6.96
CA THR A 149 9.64 3.51 5.83
C THR A 149 10.77 3.86 4.85
N LEU A 150 11.93 4.30 5.36
CA LEU A 150 13.10 4.60 4.53
C LEU A 150 13.71 3.33 3.92
N GLU A 151 13.71 2.21 4.63
CA GLU A 151 14.17 0.92 4.11
C GLU A 151 13.39 0.45 2.86
N LYS A 152 12.20 1.03 2.59
CA LYS A 152 11.49 0.80 1.32
C LYS A 152 12.25 1.32 0.11
N LEU A 153 13.21 2.24 0.28
CA LEU A 153 14.05 2.71 -0.83
C LEU A 153 14.99 1.62 -1.37
N ALA A 154 15.41 0.67 -0.55
CA ALA A 154 16.33 -0.41 -0.97
C ALA A 154 15.80 -1.20 -2.17
N ARG A 155 14.48 -1.30 -2.33
CA ARG A 155 13.87 -1.99 -3.49
C ARG A 155 14.18 -1.33 -4.84
N PHE A 156 14.51 -0.03 -4.86
CA PHE A 156 14.84 0.67 -6.09
C PHE A 156 16.23 0.32 -6.61
N ASP A 157 17.14 -0.04 -5.70
CA ASP A 157 18.49 -0.49 -6.05
C ASP A 157 18.47 -1.98 -6.49
N GLU A 158 17.81 -2.82 -5.72
CA GLU A 158 17.85 -4.29 -5.89
C GLU A 158 16.83 -4.82 -6.92
N GLY A 159 15.65 -4.21 -7.02
CA GLY A 159 14.51 -4.80 -7.73
C GLY A 159 14.08 -4.06 -8.99
N LEU A 160 14.20 -2.75 -9.01
CA LEU A 160 13.68 -1.92 -10.10
C LEU A 160 14.76 -1.50 -11.11
N GLY A 161 16.05 -1.65 -10.75
CA GLY A 161 17.16 -1.26 -11.61
C GLY A 161 17.24 0.25 -11.89
N VAL A 162 16.51 1.05 -11.11
CA VAL A 162 16.52 2.52 -11.21
C VAL A 162 17.81 3.09 -10.64
N GLY A 163 18.40 2.39 -9.64
CA GLY A 163 19.55 2.83 -8.86
C GLY A 163 19.21 3.96 -7.88
N LEU A 164 19.79 3.89 -6.69
CA LEU A 164 19.69 4.99 -5.73
C LEU A 164 20.80 6.01 -6.01
N PRO A 165 20.53 7.32 -5.88
CA PRO A 165 21.59 8.32 -5.93
C PRO A 165 22.53 8.20 -4.72
N ASP A 166 23.80 8.58 -4.89
CA ASP A 166 24.82 8.54 -3.82
C ASP A 166 24.43 9.37 -2.58
N ARG A 167 23.53 10.32 -2.76
CA ARG A 167 23.03 11.19 -1.71
C ARG A 167 21.53 11.42 -1.87
N ILE A 168 20.80 11.19 -0.80
CA ILE A 168 19.35 11.43 -0.73
C ILE A 168 19.07 12.48 0.34
N THR A 169 18.32 13.51 -0.02
CA THR A 169 17.78 14.48 0.91
C THR A 169 16.43 13.99 1.45
N VAL A 170 16.32 13.81 2.77
CA VAL A 170 15.09 13.37 3.41
C VAL A 170 14.41 14.55 4.10
N HIS A 171 13.22 14.91 3.64
CA HIS A 171 12.38 15.95 4.23
C HIS A 171 11.45 15.35 5.27
N LEU A 172 11.51 15.89 6.49
CA LEU A 172 10.72 15.45 7.65
C LEU A 172 10.07 16.66 8.32
N ASP A 173 8.92 16.46 8.97
CA ASP A 173 8.36 17.49 9.81
C ASP A 173 9.16 17.67 11.11
N ALA A 174 8.91 18.79 11.85
CA ALA A 174 9.60 19.07 13.09
C ALA A 174 9.38 18.02 14.20
N GLY A 175 8.32 17.21 14.10
CA GLY A 175 8.04 16.12 15.03
C GLY A 175 9.06 14.98 15.00
N TYR A 176 9.83 14.88 13.90
CA TYR A 176 10.94 13.93 13.79
C TYR A 176 12.29 14.47 14.30
N ASP A 177 12.39 15.76 14.63
CA ASP A 177 13.66 16.37 15.04
C ASP A 177 14.15 15.83 16.37
N SER A 178 15.11 14.90 16.29
CA SER A 178 15.77 14.29 17.46
C SER A 178 17.16 13.79 17.07
N THR A 179 18.05 13.68 18.08
CA THR A 179 19.38 13.07 17.89
C THR A 179 19.25 11.68 17.27
N LYS A 180 18.30 10.88 17.79
CA LYS A 180 18.04 9.52 17.27
C LYS A 180 17.68 9.49 15.79
N THR A 181 16.93 10.48 15.30
CA THR A 181 16.59 10.58 13.88
C THR A 181 17.82 10.95 13.05
N ARG A 182 18.66 11.87 13.54
CA ARG A 182 19.90 12.25 12.85
C ARG A 182 20.86 11.08 12.76
N ASP A 183 21.08 10.37 13.87
CA ASP A 183 21.93 9.17 13.92
C ASP A 183 21.42 8.10 12.92
N LEU A 184 20.10 7.92 12.82
CA LEU A 184 19.48 7.01 11.86
C LEU A 184 19.75 7.40 10.40
N LEU A 185 19.65 8.70 10.08
CA LEU A 185 19.88 9.20 8.72
C LEU A 185 21.35 9.16 8.31
N GLU A 186 22.28 9.19 9.29
CA GLU A 186 23.72 9.00 9.04
C GLU A 186 24.11 7.52 8.87
N GLU A 187 23.30 6.61 9.43
CA GLU A 187 23.53 5.16 9.35
C GLU A 187 23.05 4.56 8.02
N LEU A 188 21.98 5.14 7.41
CA LEU A 188 21.35 4.66 6.16
C LEU A 188 22.05 5.21 4.91
#